data_b713cf3a4d5707d6062da997e9264c50
#
_entry.id   b713cf3a4d5707d6062da997e9264c50
#
_cell.length_a   1.000
_cell.length_b   1.000
_cell.length_c   1.000
_cell.angle_alpha   90.00
_cell.angle_beta   90.00
_cell.angle_gamma   90.00
#
_symmetry.space_group_name_H-M   'P 1'
#
loop_
_entity.id
_entity.type
_entity.pdbx_description
1 polymer ?
#
loop_
_entity_poly.entity_id
_entity_poly.type
_entity_poly.pdbx_seq_one_letter_code
_entity_poly.pdbx_strand_id
1 'polypeptide(L)'
;MADSYDDTRNTKVLIADSDELVLNAFKEQLPQLGFHPTVVNSATLAKEHLQTEIFSVTIIDGNLNGEGMELLQTVQEMQKDCSRILLASGVGMDELAQVLESGLVFRYLTKPWMTNDLHVTLVNAAERFRMKQELETLRKRNLDLNEKLAAGGGGAASEVSRIEGEGLALDAMNRMLYTFHPNLGNTALRAKALCQSVSEVMELSPEDARVLSLAAQMHDIGLMNTEVGVVRRWLRGPEKCSEEEMEVIWEHPEIAESILLKLGESLMTDPEDNSEENPYATVAKVVRHHHENWDGTGYPDKLKGETIPRLARLLGPVIYYCNQNAADVQLIKYMETELAEHMFDPDAIRTLVKAVPMTQMPRGEREVLLIELKVGMELARPIFNTNGMKLLDKGKKLMDSHINKVHSINRMTPINPLCLVYC
;
A
#
# COMPACT_ATOMS: atom_id res chain seq x y z
N MET A 1 -9.54 -16.76 -0.17
CA MET A 1 -9.07 -15.69 -1.11
C MET A 1 -7.63 -15.99 -1.52
N ALA A 2 -7.42 -16.99 -2.35
CA ALA A 2 -6.08 -17.48 -2.73
C ALA A 2 -5.77 -17.30 -4.23
N ASP A 3 -6.57 -16.54 -4.97
CA ASP A 3 -6.50 -16.48 -6.44
C ASP A 3 -6.02 -15.14 -7.05
N SER A 4 -5.56 -14.16 -6.26
CA SER A 4 -5.21 -12.85 -6.83
C SER A 4 -3.81 -12.76 -7.49
N TYR A 5 -2.99 -13.80 -7.40
CA TYR A 5 -1.63 -13.83 -7.97
C TYR A 5 -1.49 -14.55 -9.31
N ASP A 6 -2.52 -15.25 -9.76
CA ASP A 6 -2.51 -16.01 -11.02
C ASP A 6 -3.04 -15.22 -12.23
N ASP A 7 -3.46 -13.96 -12.03
CA ASP A 7 -4.11 -13.14 -13.06
C ASP A 7 -3.17 -12.22 -13.85
N THR A 8 -1.86 -12.36 -13.69
CA THR A 8 -0.88 -11.71 -14.59
C THR A 8 -0.90 -12.32 -15.99
N ARG A 9 -1.51 -13.48 -16.16
CA ARG A 9 -1.57 -14.27 -17.42
C ARG A 9 -2.28 -13.56 -18.57
N ASN A 10 -2.85 -12.38 -18.38
CA ASN A 10 -3.49 -11.61 -19.44
C ASN A 10 -3.00 -10.15 -19.51
N THR A 11 -1.88 -9.83 -18.86
CA THR A 11 -1.35 -8.46 -18.82
C THR A 11 -0.58 -8.16 -20.10
N LYS A 12 -1.14 -7.31 -20.94
CA LYS A 12 -0.50 -6.82 -22.16
C LYS A 12 0.51 -5.71 -21.85
N VAL A 13 1.73 -5.87 -22.33
CA VAL A 13 2.82 -4.90 -22.18
C VAL A 13 3.30 -4.44 -23.54
N LEU A 14 3.24 -3.16 -23.83
CA LEU A 14 3.85 -2.56 -25.03
C LEU A 14 5.27 -2.12 -24.73
N ILE A 15 6.23 -2.55 -25.54
CA ILE A 15 7.64 -2.17 -25.43
C ILE A 15 8.06 -1.45 -26.70
N ALA A 16 8.59 -0.22 -26.54
CA ALA A 16 9.12 0.56 -27.67
C ALA A 16 10.59 0.90 -27.43
N ASP A 17 11.46 0.39 -28.29
CA ASP A 17 12.91 0.59 -28.23
C ASP A 17 13.49 0.46 -29.64
N SER A 18 14.48 1.28 -29.99
CA SER A 18 15.15 1.20 -31.31
C SER A 18 16.18 0.08 -31.39
N ASP A 19 16.61 -0.49 -30.25
CA ASP A 19 17.60 -1.57 -30.19
C ASP A 19 16.93 -2.95 -30.26
N GLU A 20 17.19 -3.69 -31.34
CA GLU A 20 16.63 -5.04 -31.53
C GLU A 20 17.09 -6.02 -30.44
N LEU A 21 18.29 -5.87 -29.88
CA LEU A 21 18.76 -6.73 -28.79
C LEU A 21 17.90 -6.56 -27.53
N VAL A 22 17.56 -5.31 -27.22
CA VAL A 22 16.66 -4.96 -26.12
C VAL A 22 15.27 -5.55 -26.37
N LEU A 23 14.71 -5.38 -27.56
CA LEU A 23 13.39 -5.92 -27.92
C LEU A 23 13.35 -7.46 -27.84
N ASN A 24 14.41 -8.14 -28.30
CA ASN A 24 14.51 -9.59 -28.21
C ASN A 24 14.62 -10.07 -26.76
N ALA A 25 15.37 -9.36 -25.90
CA ALA A 25 15.44 -9.67 -24.47
C ALA A 25 14.05 -9.59 -23.81
N PHE A 26 13.24 -8.59 -24.11
CA PHE A 26 11.87 -8.50 -23.60
C PHE A 26 10.95 -9.59 -24.16
N LYS A 27 11.06 -9.94 -25.46
CA LYS A 27 10.30 -11.05 -26.08
C LYS A 27 10.54 -12.39 -25.38
N GLU A 28 11.77 -12.63 -24.92
CA GLU A 28 12.14 -13.87 -24.22
C GLU A 28 11.77 -13.85 -22.75
N GLN A 29 12.01 -12.74 -22.05
CA GLN A 29 11.87 -12.66 -20.60
C GLN A 29 10.41 -12.49 -20.13
N LEU A 30 9.62 -11.64 -20.80
CA LEU A 30 8.28 -11.31 -20.34
C LEU A 30 7.32 -12.51 -20.30
N PRO A 31 7.28 -13.41 -21.30
CA PRO A 31 6.44 -14.61 -21.23
C PRO A 31 6.80 -15.54 -20.06
N GLN A 32 8.09 -15.63 -19.71
CA GLN A 32 8.56 -16.42 -18.57
C GLN A 32 8.09 -15.82 -17.22
N LEU A 33 7.85 -14.50 -17.20
CA LEU A 33 7.33 -13.76 -16.06
C LEU A 33 5.80 -13.68 -16.04
N GLY A 34 5.10 -14.27 -17.01
CA GLY A 34 3.65 -14.30 -17.11
C GLY A 34 3.01 -13.09 -17.80
N PHE A 35 3.79 -12.30 -18.56
CA PHE A 35 3.32 -11.11 -19.29
C PHE A 35 3.27 -11.36 -20.79
N HIS A 36 2.39 -10.63 -21.51
CA HIS A 36 2.24 -10.70 -22.96
C HIS A 36 2.88 -9.47 -23.62
N PRO A 37 4.12 -9.58 -24.16
CA PRO A 37 4.80 -8.45 -24.78
C PRO A 37 4.34 -8.21 -26.20
N THR A 38 4.06 -6.95 -26.54
CA THR A 38 4.03 -6.41 -27.90
C THR A 38 5.26 -5.51 -28.03
N VAL A 39 6.19 -5.83 -28.93
CA VAL A 39 7.43 -5.07 -29.08
C VAL A 39 7.47 -4.36 -30.43
N VAL A 40 7.87 -3.10 -30.41
CA VAL A 40 7.96 -2.24 -31.60
C VAL A 40 9.26 -1.43 -31.58
N ASN A 41 9.77 -1.11 -32.77
CA ASN A 41 11.05 -0.40 -32.90
C ASN A 41 10.90 1.09 -33.24
N SER A 42 9.70 1.63 -33.22
CA SER A 42 9.43 3.03 -33.52
C SER A 42 8.18 3.56 -32.79
N ALA A 43 8.14 4.88 -32.60
CA ALA A 43 7.00 5.56 -32.02
C ALA A 43 5.74 5.45 -32.89
N THR A 44 5.90 5.43 -34.22
CA THR A 44 4.77 5.28 -35.15
C THR A 44 4.05 3.95 -34.95
N LEU A 45 4.78 2.84 -34.92
CA LEU A 45 4.20 1.51 -34.69
C LEU A 45 3.58 1.41 -33.29
N ALA A 46 4.21 2.04 -32.28
CA ALA A 46 3.62 2.09 -30.94
C ALA A 46 2.26 2.81 -30.94
N LYS A 47 2.16 3.97 -31.61
CA LYS A 47 0.90 4.73 -31.75
C LYS A 47 -0.19 3.92 -32.49
N GLU A 48 0.15 3.15 -33.51
CA GLU A 48 -0.80 2.25 -34.20
C GLU A 48 -1.36 1.16 -33.26
N HIS A 49 -0.51 0.52 -32.47
CA HIS A 49 -0.95 -0.47 -31.48
C HIS A 49 -1.80 0.15 -30.39
N LEU A 50 -1.45 1.35 -29.89
CA LEU A 50 -2.23 2.08 -28.88
C LEU A 50 -3.64 2.46 -29.35
N GLN A 51 -3.87 2.61 -30.67
CA GLN A 51 -5.19 2.88 -31.24
C GLN A 51 -6.09 1.65 -31.29
N THR A 52 -5.49 0.45 -31.38
CA THR A 52 -6.22 -0.80 -31.61
C THR A 52 -6.32 -1.69 -30.40
N GLU A 53 -5.40 -1.53 -29.42
CA GLU A 53 -5.32 -2.37 -28.24
C GLU A 53 -5.14 -1.54 -26.96
N ILE A 54 -5.66 -2.07 -25.84
CA ILE A 54 -5.43 -1.49 -24.51
C ILE A 54 -4.27 -2.22 -23.84
N PHE A 55 -3.29 -1.46 -23.36
CA PHE A 55 -2.15 -1.98 -22.63
C PHE A 55 -2.22 -1.63 -21.16
N SER A 56 -1.92 -2.59 -20.31
CA SER A 56 -1.82 -2.37 -18.87
C SER A 56 -0.55 -1.61 -18.50
N VAL A 57 0.53 -1.89 -19.24
CA VAL A 57 1.85 -1.32 -19.00
C VAL A 57 2.48 -0.96 -20.34
N THR A 58 3.20 0.16 -20.39
CA THR A 58 4.13 0.48 -21.48
C THR A 58 5.55 0.64 -20.93
N ILE A 59 6.54 0.11 -21.66
CA ILE A 59 7.97 0.33 -21.40
C ILE A 59 8.53 1.04 -22.64
N ILE A 60 8.98 2.27 -22.48
CA ILE A 60 9.39 3.11 -23.59
C ILE A 60 10.82 3.60 -23.35
N ASP A 61 11.70 3.37 -24.32
CA ASP A 61 13.04 3.95 -24.32
C ASP A 61 12.98 5.47 -24.38
N GLY A 62 13.65 6.13 -23.44
CA GLY A 62 13.59 7.59 -23.32
C GLY A 62 14.07 8.32 -24.55
N ASN A 63 15.03 7.75 -25.29
CA ASN A 63 15.50 8.31 -26.54
C ASN A 63 14.59 7.90 -27.74
N LEU A 64 14.38 6.61 -27.97
CA LEU A 64 13.60 6.06 -29.09
C LEU A 64 13.71 6.91 -30.38
N ASN A 65 14.93 7.10 -30.87
CA ASN A 65 15.24 7.98 -32.01
C ASN A 65 14.82 9.46 -31.82
N GLY A 66 14.80 9.95 -30.59
CA GLY A 66 14.39 11.32 -30.22
C GLY A 66 12.90 11.49 -29.92
N GLU A 67 12.07 10.45 -30.05
CA GLU A 67 10.60 10.52 -29.89
C GLU A 67 10.07 9.87 -28.59
N GLY A 68 10.96 9.31 -27.73
CA GLY A 68 10.54 8.51 -26.57
C GLY A 68 9.70 9.29 -25.56
N MET A 69 10.10 10.51 -25.23
CA MET A 69 9.36 11.37 -24.27
C MET A 69 8.00 11.83 -24.84
N GLU A 70 7.94 12.16 -26.12
CA GLU A 70 6.68 12.50 -26.81
C GLU A 70 5.73 11.29 -26.84
N LEU A 71 6.26 10.09 -27.06
CA LEU A 71 5.47 8.87 -27.03
C LEU A 71 4.88 8.60 -25.64
N LEU A 72 5.64 8.85 -24.55
CA LEU A 72 5.11 8.74 -23.18
C LEU A 72 3.93 9.70 -22.94
N GLN A 73 4.00 10.93 -23.45
CA GLN A 73 2.88 11.89 -23.41
C GLN A 73 1.69 11.39 -24.21
N THR A 74 1.91 10.88 -25.41
CA THR A 74 0.88 10.28 -26.27
C THR A 74 0.17 9.12 -25.55
N VAL A 75 0.92 8.23 -24.89
CA VAL A 75 0.31 7.14 -24.08
C VAL A 75 -0.57 7.70 -22.96
N GLN A 76 -0.12 8.78 -22.30
CA GLN A 76 -0.92 9.41 -21.24
C GLN A 76 -2.25 9.97 -21.76
N GLU A 77 -2.26 10.55 -22.95
CA GLU A 77 -3.44 11.10 -23.57
C GLU A 77 -4.41 10.01 -24.07
N MET A 78 -3.87 9.00 -24.76
CA MET A 78 -4.66 7.93 -25.37
C MET A 78 -5.16 6.88 -24.38
N GLN A 79 -4.30 6.51 -23.41
CA GLN A 79 -4.56 5.46 -22.42
C GLN A 79 -4.13 5.93 -21.02
N LYS A 80 -4.90 6.88 -20.45
CA LYS A 80 -4.61 7.56 -19.18
C LYS A 80 -4.32 6.61 -17.99
N ASP A 81 -4.90 5.42 -18.01
CA ASP A 81 -4.77 4.43 -16.94
C ASP A 81 -3.57 3.52 -17.12
N CYS A 82 -3.00 3.45 -18.32
CA CYS A 82 -1.82 2.67 -18.60
C CYS A 82 -0.63 3.09 -17.71
N SER A 83 0.03 2.14 -17.09
CA SER A 83 1.23 2.39 -16.29
C SER A 83 2.44 2.54 -17.21
N ARG A 84 3.03 3.73 -17.23
CA ARG A 84 4.16 4.08 -18.10
C ARG A 84 5.46 3.89 -17.36
N ILE A 85 6.38 3.11 -17.96
CA ILE A 85 7.73 2.86 -17.46
C ILE A 85 8.72 3.45 -18.46
N LEU A 86 9.60 4.32 -18.00
CA LEU A 86 10.71 4.85 -18.78
C LEU A 86 11.86 3.85 -18.75
N LEU A 87 12.37 3.44 -19.91
CA LEU A 87 13.60 2.69 -20.03
C LEU A 87 14.74 3.68 -20.29
N ALA A 88 15.62 3.83 -19.29
CA ALA A 88 16.66 4.85 -19.30
C ALA A 88 18.04 4.28 -19.61
N SER A 89 18.79 4.94 -20.50
CA SER A 89 20.19 4.67 -20.78
C SER A 89 20.97 5.97 -20.71
N GLY A 90 21.88 6.10 -19.73
CA GLY A 90 22.79 7.24 -19.64
C GLY A 90 22.12 8.60 -19.28
N VAL A 91 20.91 8.57 -18.73
CA VAL A 91 20.18 9.78 -18.28
C VAL A 91 20.71 10.21 -16.92
N GLY A 92 20.89 11.52 -16.71
CA GLY A 92 21.31 12.07 -15.43
C GLY A 92 20.24 11.91 -14.35
N MET A 93 20.67 11.78 -13.09
CA MET A 93 19.75 11.59 -11.95
C MET A 93 18.75 12.74 -11.80
N ASP A 94 19.17 13.98 -12.04
CA ASP A 94 18.30 15.16 -11.94
C ASP A 94 17.20 15.17 -13.01
N GLU A 95 17.52 14.71 -14.22
CA GLU A 95 16.56 14.62 -15.32
C GLU A 95 15.53 13.49 -15.06
N LEU A 96 15.97 12.36 -14.53
CA LEU A 96 15.08 11.27 -14.08
C LEU A 96 14.16 11.72 -12.95
N ALA A 97 14.66 12.50 -11.99
CA ALA A 97 13.85 13.04 -10.91
C ALA A 97 12.73 13.95 -11.45
N GLN A 98 13.04 14.87 -12.35
CA GLN A 98 12.03 15.75 -12.98
C GLN A 98 10.94 14.97 -13.73
N VAL A 99 11.31 13.92 -14.46
CA VAL A 99 10.36 13.09 -15.19
C VAL A 99 9.42 12.31 -14.23
N LEU A 100 9.94 11.84 -13.10
CA LEU A 100 9.12 11.18 -12.06
C LEU A 100 8.19 12.18 -11.36
N GLU A 101 8.67 13.36 -11.00
CA GLU A 101 7.90 14.41 -10.35
C GLU A 101 6.77 14.96 -11.25
N SER A 102 6.96 14.98 -12.56
CA SER A 102 5.92 15.39 -13.52
C SER A 102 4.72 14.43 -13.57
N GLY A 103 4.82 13.23 -12.99
CA GLY A 103 3.79 12.18 -13.05
C GLY A 103 3.62 11.55 -14.44
N LEU A 104 4.48 11.89 -15.40
CA LEU A 104 4.46 11.33 -16.75
C LEU A 104 4.75 9.83 -16.73
N VAL A 105 5.65 9.37 -15.87
CA VAL A 105 5.98 7.96 -15.71
C VAL A 105 5.71 7.46 -14.31
N PHE A 106 5.34 6.20 -14.21
CA PHE A 106 5.15 5.51 -12.93
C PHE A 106 6.49 5.11 -12.29
N ARG A 107 7.42 4.64 -13.14
CA ARG A 107 8.76 4.19 -12.75
C ARG A 107 9.72 4.28 -13.92
N TYR A 108 11.01 4.15 -13.61
CA TYR A 108 12.04 3.93 -14.63
C TYR A 108 12.76 2.60 -14.39
N LEU A 109 13.33 2.06 -15.46
CA LEU A 109 14.27 0.94 -15.47
C LEU A 109 15.54 1.40 -16.18
N THR A 110 16.70 1.03 -15.66
CA THR A 110 17.99 1.33 -16.31
C THR A 110 18.44 0.19 -17.21
N LYS A 111 19.06 0.50 -18.33
CA LYS A 111 19.75 -0.49 -19.16
C LYS A 111 21.21 -0.66 -18.71
N PRO A 112 21.71 -1.88 -18.45
CA PRO A 112 20.97 -3.14 -18.42
C PRO A 112 20.14 -3.28 -17.13
N TRP A 113 19.00 -3.97 -17.20
CA TRP A 113 18.15 -4.22 -16.04
C TRP A 113 18.41 -5.61 -15.44
N MET A 114 18.07 -5.76 -14.17
CA MET A 114 18.00 -7.08 -13.53
C MET A 114 16.60 -7.68 -13.72
N THR A 115 16.52 -8.98 -14.02
CA THR A 115 15.23 -9.66 -14.26
C THR A 115 14.26 -9.51 -13.08
N ASN A 116 14.78 -9.50 -11.86
CA ASN A 116 13.94 -9.32 -10.66
C ASN A 116 13.37 -7.90 -10.56
N ASP A 117 14.15 -6.86 -10.89
CA ASP A 117 13.68 -5.48 -10.87
C ASP A 117 12.63 -5.26 -11.96
N LEU A 118 12.83 -5.84 -13.14
CA LEU A 118 11.85 -5.87 -14.21
C LEU A 118 10.55 -6.53 -13.73
N HIS A 119 10.64 -7.72 -13.14
CA HIS A 119 9.46 -8.46 -12.67
C HIS A 119 8.67 -7.67 -11.61
N VAL A 120 9.34 -7.17 -10.55
CA VAL A 120 8.68 -6.38 -9.50
C VAL A 120 8.06 -5.10 -10.07
N THR A 121 8.77 -4.43 -10.98
CA THR A 121 8.26 -3.20 -11.61
C THR A 121 7.02 -3.49 -12.46
N LEU A 122 7.01 -4.58 -13.23
CA LEU A 122 5.87 -4.98 -14.04
C LEU A 122 4.66 -5.41 -13.21
N VAL A 123 4.87 -6.19 -12.16
CA VAL A 123 3.78 -6.59 -11.23
C VAL A 123 3.12 -5.35 -10.63
N ASN A 124 3.92 -4.43 -10.09
CA ASN A 124 3.39 -3.21 -9.50
C ASN A 124 2.67 -2.32 -10.53
N ALA A 125 3.21 -2.23 -11.74
CA ALA A 125 2.60 -1.46 -12.82
C ALA A 125 1.27 -2.05 -13.28
N ALA A 126 1.18 -3.38 -13.40
CA ALA A 126 -0.04 -4.09 -13.74
C ALA A 126 -1.10 -4.00 -12.65
N GLU A 127 -0.71 -4.12 -11.38
CA GLU A 127 -1.62 -3.93 -10.24
C GLU A 127 -2.18 -2.51 -10.21
N ARG A 128 -1.34 -1.49 -10.43
CA ARG A 128 -1.78 -0.10 -10.52
C ARG A 128 -2.82 0.10 -11.63
N PHE A 129 -2.61 -0.48 -12.80
CA PHE A 129 -3.58 -0.42 -13.90
C PHE A 129 -4.90 -1.06 -13.50
N ARG A 130 -4.88 -2.28 -12.92
CA ARG A 130 -6.10 -2.97 -12.45
C ARG A 130 -6.86 -2.15 -11.41
N MET A 131 -6.15 -1.56 -10.44
CA MET A 131 -6.78 -0.71 -9.44
C MET A 131 -7.49 0.49 -10.06
N LYS A 132 -6.88 1.14 -11.07
CA LYS A 132 -7.54 2.26 -11.77
C LYS A 132 -8.78 1.80 -12.54
N GLN A 133 -8.73 0.65 -13.20
CA GLN A 133 -9.87 0.08 -13.92
C GLN A 133 -11.00 -0.31 -12.96
N GLU A 134 -10.66 -0.89 -11.82
CA GLU A 134 -11.64 -1.24 -10.77
C GLU A 134 -12.29 0.03 -10.20
N LEU A 135 -11.51 1.06 -9.88
CA LEU A 135 -12.00 2.37 -9.45
C LEU A 135 -12.96 3.00 -10.47
N GLU A 136 -12.62 2.97 -11.75
CA GLU A 136 -13.46 3.53 -12.80
C GLU A 136 -14.76 2.71 -13.00
N THR A 137 -14.66 1.39 -12.86
CA THR A 137 -15.84 0.50 -12.89
C THR A 137 -16.76 0.78 -11.71
N LEU A 138 -16.19 0.96 -10.51
CA LEU A 138 -16.93 1.32 -9.31
C LEU A 138 -17.58 2.70 -9.41
N ARG A 139 -16.86 3.69 -9.97
CA ARG A 139 -17.42 5.02 -10.25
C ARG A 139 -18.62 4.96 -11.19
N LYS A 140 -18.50 4.22 -12.30
CA LYS A 140 -19.61 4.04 -13.25
C LYS A 140 -20.81 3.35 -12.61
N ARG A 141 -20.55 2.32 -11.81
CA ARG A 141 -21.59 1.58 -11.09
C ARG A 141 -22.28 2.45 -10.04
N ASN A 142 -21.52 3.32 -9.36
CA ASN A 142 -22.03 4.27 -8.38
C ASN A 142 -22.90 5.35 -9.06
N LEU A 143 -22.48 5.88 -10.22
CA LEU A 143 -23.27 6.82 -11.02
C LEU A 143 -24.58 6.18 -11.50
N ASP A 144 -24.54 4.95 -12.05
CA ASP A 144 -25.74 4.22 -12.50
C ASP A 144 -26.70 3.91 -11.32
N LEU A 145 -26.16 3.58 -10.16
CA LEU A 145 -26.94 3.38 -8.94
C LEU A 145 -27.57 4.70 -8.46
N ASN A 146 -26.82 5.80 -8.46
CA ASN A 146 -27.34 7.12 -8.08
C ASN A 146 -28.43 7.62 -9.03
N GLU A 147 -28.29 7.40 -10.36
CA GLU A 147 -29.31 7.72 -11.34
C GLU A 147 -30.60 6.87 -11.13
N LYS A 148 -30.46 5.57 -10.84
CA LYS A 148 -31.59 4.69 -10.51
C LYS A 148 -32.26 5.05 -9.19
N LEU A 149 -31.51 5.51 -8.20
CA LEU A 149 -32.02 6.00 -6.92
C LEU A 149 -32.77 7.33 -7.06
N ALA A 150 -32.25 8.26 -7.87
CA ALA A 150 -32.92 9.51 -8.17
C ALA A 150 -34.25 9.28 -8.90
N ALA A 151 -34.37 8.22 -9.71
CA ALA A 151 -35.58 7.83 -10.41
C ALA A 151 -36.59 7.04 -9.56
N GLY A 152 -36.16 6.43 -8.44
CA GLY A 152 -36.93 5.43 -7.68
C GLY A 152 -37.37 5.79 -6.25
N GLY A 153 -37.19 7.01 -5.77
CA GLY A 153 -37.82 7.56 -4.55
C GLY A 153 -37.82 6.67 -3.29
N GLY A 154 -36.67 6.26 -2.79
CA GLY A 154 -36.64 5.41 -1.58
C GLY A 154 -35.34 5.51 -0.75
N GLY A 155 -35.40 6.16 0.43
CA GLY A 155 -34.26 6.43 1.31
C GLY A 155 -33.47 5.20 1.82
N ALA A 156 -34.09 4.02 1.93
CA ALA A 156 -33.42 2.80 2.40
C ALA A 156 -32.45 2.18 1.36
N ALA A 157 -32.80 2.25 0.06
CA ALA A 157 -31.94 1.75 -1.01
C ALA A 157 -30.71 2.65 -1.23
N SER A 158 -30.82 3.95 -0.94
CA SER A 158 -29.73 4.92 -0.95
C SER A 158 -28.66 4.61 0.09
N GLU A 159 -29.07 4.27 1.31
CA GLU A 159 -28.18 3.97 2.42
C GLU A 159 -27.37 2.67 2.18
N VAL A 160 -28.01 1.62 1.69
CA VAL A 160 -27.33 0.35 1.35
C VAL A 160 -26.29 0.55 0.25
N SER A 161 -26.62 1.31 -0.79
CA SER A 161 -25.69 1.59 -1.90
C SER A 161 -24.51 2.47 -1.46
N ARG A 162 -24.74 3.42 -0.55
CA ARG A 162 -23.69 4.25 0.05
C ARG A 162 -22.71 3.42 0.88
N ILE A 163 -23.24 2.51 1.72
CA ILE A 163 -22.42 1.62 2.57
C ILE A 163 -21.59 0.64 1.71
N GLU A 164 -22.19 0.07 0.65
CA GLU A 164 -21.44 -0.81 -0.27
C GLU A 164 -20.34 -0.05 -1.03
N GLY A 165 -20.62 1.16 -1.50
CA GLY A 165 -19.64 2.02 -2.18
C GLY A 165 -18.48 2.43 -1.27
N GLU A 166 -18.79 2.79 -0.01
CA GLU A 166 -17.80 3.09 1.01
C GLU A 166 -16.89 1.87 1.28
N GLY A 167 -17.47 0.68 1.47
CA GLY A 167 -16.71 -0.54 1.70
C GLY A 167 -15.73 -0.86 0.58
N LEU A 168 -16.14 -0.68 -0.68
CA LEU A 168 -15.29 -0.92 -1.85
C LEU A 168 -14.15 0.09 -1.96
N ALA A 169 -14.40 1.38 -1.67
CA ALA A 169 -13.38 2.42 -1.67
C ALA A 169 -12.32 2.16 -0.59
N LEU A 170 -12.75 1.77 0.61
CA LEU A 170 -11.87 1.42 1.72
C LEU A 170 -11.02 0.19 1.43
N ASP A 171 -11.58 -0.84 0.81
CA ASP A 171 -10.84 -2.03 0.38
C ASP A 171 -9.80 -1.69 -0.70
N ALA A 172 -10.12 -0.78 -1.62
CA ALA A 172 -9.17 -0.31 -2.61
C ALA A 172 -8.01 0.47 -1.97
N MET A 173 -8.31 1.38 -1.04
CA MET A 173 -7.29 2.14 -0.29
C MET A 173 -6.38 1.22 0.53
N ASN A 174 -6.94 0.21 1.19
CA ASN A 174 -6.17 -0.76 1.95
C ASN A 174 -5.26 -1.62 1.05
N ARG A 175 -5.74 -2.00 -0.14
CA ARG A 175 -4.90 -2.66 -1.17
C ARG A 175 -3.78 -1.75 -1.68
N MET A 176 -4.05 -0.46 -1.85
CA MET A 176 -3.03 0.52 -2.22
C MET A 176 -1.95 0.63 -1.14
N LEU A 177 -2.36 0.74 0.13
CA LEU A 177 -1.44 0.78 1.27
C LEU A 177 -0.60 -0.49 1.36
N TYR A 178 -1.22 -1.68 1.16
CA TYR A 178 -0.51 -2.96 1.10
C TYR A 178 0.49 -3.03 -0.07
N THR A 179 0.11 -2.51 -1.23
CA THR A 179 1.00 -2.47 -2.42
C THR A 179 2.15 -1.50 -2.23
N PHE A 180 1.90 -0.37 -1.54
CA PHE A 180 2.94 0.57 -1.16
C PHE A 180 3.94 -0.05 -0.19
N HIS A 181 3.45 -0.66 0.90
CA HIS A 181 4.26 -1.42 1.84
C HIS A 181 3.40 -2.50 2.55
N PRO A 182 3.75 -3.81 2.43
CA PRO A 182 2.94 -4.89 2.99
C PRO A 182 2.67 -4.78 4.50
N ASN A 183 3.66 -4.32 5.28
CA ASN A 183 3.50 -4.18 6.73
C ASN A 183 2.38 -3.18 7.08
N LEU A 184 2.28 -2.04 6.37
CA LEU A 184 1.25 -1.03 6.64
C LEU A 184 -0.15 -1.59 6.38
N GLY A 185 -0.36 -2.22 5.21
CA GLY A 185 -1.64 -2.83 4.90
C GLY A 185 -2.04 -3.94 5.87
N ASN A 186 -1.07 -4.75 6.32
CA ASN A 186 -1.31 -5.79 7.32
C ASN A 186 -1.61 -5.22 8.70
N THR A 187 -0.86 -4.21 9.15
CA THR A 187 -1.15 -3.52 10.42
C THR A 187 -2.56 -2.94 10.40
N ALA A 188 -2.96 -2.28 9.31
CA ALA A 188 -4.32 -1.74 9.14
C ALA A 188 -5.41 -2.81 9.29
N LEU A 189 -5.24 -3.98 8.65
CA LEU A 189 -6.21 -5.09 8.77
C LEU A 189 -6.27 -5.70 10.17
N ARG A 190 -5.12 -5.90 10.81
CA ARG A 190 -5.02 -6.42 12.17
C ARG A 190 -5.59 -5.44 13.19
N ALA A 191 -5.25 -4.15 13.04
CA ALA A 191 -5.79 -3.08 13.89
C ALA A 191 -7.32 -2.98 13.77
N LYS A 192 -7.87 -3.08 12.54
CA LYS A 192 -9.32 -3.14 12.32
C LYS A 192 -9.96 -4.30 13.09
N ALA A 193 -9.43 -5.52 12.96
CA ALA A 193 -9.97 -6.70 13.64
C ALA A 193 -9.93 -6.55 15.17
N LEU A 194 -8.83 -6.00 15.71
CA LEU A 194 -8.69 -5.78 17.14
C LEU A 194 -9.60 -4.63 17.63
N CYS A 195 -9.77 -3.57 16.85
CA CYS A 195 -10.71 -2.48 17.16
C CYS A 195 -12.17 -2.94 17.21
N GLN A 196 -12.56 -3.96 16.44
CA GLN A 196 -13.88 -4.58 16.56
C GLN A 196 -14.07 -5.21 17.94
N SER A 197 -13.10 -6.01 18.42
CA SER A 197 -13.15 -6.58 19.77
C SER A 197 -13.06 -5.52 20.87
N VAL A 198 -12.27 -4.44 20.66
CA VAL A 198 -12.23 -3.29 21.57
C VAL A 198 -13.60 -2.62 21.64
N SER A 199 -14.28 -2.47 20.53
CA SER A 199 -15.64 -1.88 20.47
C SER A 199 -16.66 -2.71 21.24
N GLU A 200 -16.57 -4.05 21.16
CA GLU A 200 -17.41 -4.98 21.91
C GLU A 200 -17.14 -4.87 23.42
N VAL A 201 -15.86 -4.88 23.84
CA VAL A 201 -15.46 -4.78 25.25
C VAL A 201 -15.91 -3.45 25.88
N MET A 202 -15.86 -2.37 25.09
CA MET A 202 -16.23 -1.01 25.53
C MET A 202 -17.71 -0.69 25.34
N GLU A 203 -18.49 -1.61 24.76
CA GLU A 203 -19.89 -1.40 24.40
C GLU A 203 -20.10 -0.08 23.65
N LEU A 204 -19.23 0.19 22.65
CA LEU A 204 -19.29 1.44 21.88
C LEU A 204 -20.61 1.51 21.08
N SER A 205 -21.07 2.75 20.86
CA SER A 205 -22.17 2.97 19.92
C SER A 205 -21.81 2.44 18.52
N PRO A 206 -22.79 2.05 17.69
CA PRO A 206 -22.52 1.61 16.31
C PRO A 206 -21.70 2.64 15.52
N GLU A 207 -21.91 3.93 15.73
CA GLU A 207 -21.16 4.99 15.08
C GLU A 207 -19.73 5.09 15.59
N ASP A 208 -19.48 5.07 16.91
CA ASP A 208 -18.12 5.06 17.45
C ASP A 208 -17.34 3.81 17.02
N ALA A 209 -17.99 2.65 16.95
CA ALA A 209 -17.38 1.41 16.47
C ALA A 209 -17.02 1.52 14.98
N ARG A 210 -17.89 2.14 14.16
CA ARG A 210 -17.61 2.43 12.74
C ARG A 210 -16.41 3.36 12.61
N VAL A 211 -16.42 4.50 13.33
CA VAL A 211 -15.33 5.48 13.32
C VAL A 211 -14.00 4.84 13.72
N LEU A 212 -13.98 4.05 14.80
CA LEU A 212 -12.76 3.37 15.28
C LEU A 212 -12.23 2.35 14.26
N SER A 213 -13.13 1.60 13.63
CA SER A 213 -12.79 0.63 12.59
C SER A 213 -12.20 1.28 11.33
N LEU A 214 -12.78 2.41 10.88
CA LEU A 214 -12.30 3.20 9.75
C LEU A 214 -10.95 3.85 10.06
N ALA A 215 -10.82 4.46 11.22
CA ALA A 215 -9.57 5.05 11.67
C ALA A 215 -8.45 4.00 11.71
N ALA A 216 -8.72 2.79 12.21
CA ALA A 216 -7.76 1.69 12.21
C ALA A 216 -7.30 1.26 10.81
N GLN A 217 -8.19 1.33 9.80
CA GLN A 217 -7.82 1.02 8.42
C GLN A 217 -7.01 2.12 7.73
N MET A 218 -7.24 3.39 8.09
CA MET A 218 -6.74 4.55 7.35
C MET A 218 -5.62 5.31 8.09
N HIS A 219 -5.22 4.91 9.30
CA HIS A 219 -4.28 5.67 10.12
C HIS A 219 -2.96 6.01 9.41
N ASP A 220 -2.43 5.09 8.62
CA ASP A 220 -1.15 5.20 7.90
C ASP A 220 -1.28 5.63 6.43
N ILE A 221 -2.50 6.00 5.95
CA ILE A 221 -2.70 6.35 4.53
C ILE A 221 -1.82 7.55 4.12
N GLY A 222 -1.50 8.45 5.05
CA GLY A 222 -0.64 9.60 4.82
C GLY A 222 0.81 9.24 4.48
N LEU A 223 1.29 8.07 4.95
CA LEU A 223 2.64 7.58 4.61
C LEU A 223 2.84 7.30 3.12
N MET A 224 1.77 7.14 2.36
CA MET A 224 1.87 6.97 0.90
C MET A 224 2.41 8.22 0.19
N ASN A 225 2.46 9.36 0.87
CA ASN A 225 3.10 10.59 0.39
C ASN A 225 4.61 10.62 0.65
N THR A 226 5.13 9.66 1.40
CA THR A 226 6.54 9.56 1.78
C THR A 226 7.28 8.58 0.89
N GLU A 227 8.58 8.80 0.68
CA GLU A 227 9.40 7.83 -0.05
C GLU A 227 9.40 6.46 0.66
N VAL A 228 9.11 5.39 -0.09
CA VAL A 228 9.00 4.03 0.46
C VAL A 228 10.28 3.56 1.17
N GLY A 229 11.45 4.08 0.76
CA GLY A 229 12.74 3.81 1.40
C GLY A 229 12.81 4.36 2.84
N VAL A 230 12.27 5.56 3.05
CA VAL A 230 12.15 6.20 4.38
C VAL A 230 11.20 5.39 5.25
N VAL A 231 10.02 5.06 4.74
CA VAL A 231 9.03 4.22 5.45
C VAL A 231 9.62 2.86 5.85
N ARG A 232 10.39 2.22 4.97
CA ARG A 232 11.09 0.96 5.28
C ARG A 232 12.08 1.09 6.42
N ARG A 233 12.85 2.19 6.47
CA ARG A 233 13.79 2.43 7.57
C ARG A 233 13.04 2.64 8.88
N TRP A 234 12.03 3.50 8.87
CA TRP A 234 11.19 3.79 10.04
C TRP A 234 10.54 2.52 10.61
N LEU A 235 9.95 1.67 9.79
CA LEU A 235 9.34 0.40 10.22
C LEU A 235 10.33 -0.60 10.84
N ARG A 236 11.62 -0.44 10.59
CA ARG A 236 12.69 -1.25 11.19
C ARG A 236 13.28 -0.64 12.47
N GLY A 237 12.88 0.57 12.80
CA GLY A 237 13.28 1.32 13.98
C GLY A 237 13.47 2.79 13.65
N PRO A 238 12.82 3.70 14.40
CA PRO A 238 12.94 5.15 14.19
C PRO A 238 14.39 5.63 14.24
N GLU A 239 15.25 4.97 15.03
CA GLU A 239 16.69 5.26 15.15
C GLU A 239 17.49 5.07 13.85
N LYS A 240 16.89 4.48 12.83
CA LYS A 240 17.50 4.27 11.48
C LYS A 240 17.17 5.40 10.52
N CYS A 241 16.34 6.34 10.92
CA CYS A 241 15.99 7.52 10.14
C CYS A 241 16.81 8.72 10.60
N SER A 242 17.10 9.66 9.68
CA SER A 242 17.63 10.97 10.04
C SER A 242 16.53 11.83 10.70
N GLU A 243 16.93 12.99 11.29
CA GLU A 243 15.97 13.92 11.87
C GLU A 243 14.98 14.45 10.80
N GLU A 244 15.50 14.80 9.62
CA GLU A 244 14.69 15.27 8.49
C GLU A 244 13.71 14.18 7.99
N GLU A 245 14.15 12.92 7.95
CA GLU A 245 13.28 11.81 7.59
C GLU A 245 12.18 11.57 8.65
N MET A 246 12.50 11.76 9.92
CA MET A 246 11.52 11.66 10.99
C MET A 246 10.50 12.81 10.95
N GLU A 247 10.89 14.02 10.58
CA GLU A 247 9.95 15.13 10.38
C GLU A 247 8.92 14.77 9.30
N VAL A 248 9.36 14.26 8.16
CA VAL A 248 8.45 13.79 7.08
C VAL A 248 7.53 12.66 7.56
N ILE A 249 8.03 11.74 8.37
CA ILE A 249 7.19 10.69 8.96
C ILE A 249 6.14 11.29 9.90
N TRP A 250 6.49 12.26 10.73
CA TRP A 250 5.56 12.87 11.69
C TRP A 250 4.41 13.66 11.04
N GLU A 251 4.54 14.04 9.78
CA GLU A 251 3.47 14.72 9.04
C GLU A 251 2.33 13.78 8.60
N HIS A 252 2.53 12.45 8.59
CA HIS A 252 1.54 11.53 8.00
C HIS A 252 0.15 11.59 8.66
N PRO A 253 -0.04 11.86 9.97
CA PRO A 253 -1.39 11.97 10.53
C PRO A 253 -2.16 13.18 9.98
N GLU A 254 -1.47 14.31 9.74
CA GLU A 254 -2.07 15.51 9.14
C GLU A 254 -2.42 15.29 7.67
N ILE A 255 -1.54 14.60 6.94
CA ILE A 255 -1.79 14.22 5.55
C ILE A 255 -2.98 13.26 5.46
N ALA A 256 -3.05 12.26 6.36
CA ALA A 256 -4.16 11.31 6.43
C ALA A 256 -5.49 12.02 6.75
N GLU A 257 -5.49 12.96 7.71
CA GLU A 257 -6.65 13.82 8.01
C GLU A 257 -7.12 14.55 6.75
N SER A 258 -6.19 15.22 6.03
CA SER A 258 -6.52 15.96 4.81
C SER A 258 -7.13 15.06 3.72
N ILE A 259 -6.62 13.83 3.55
CA ILE A 259 -7.15 12.85 2.59
C ILE A 259 -8.58 12.45 2.98
N LEU A 260 -8.82 12.17 4.27
CA LEU A 260 -10.12 11.73 4.77
C LEU A 260 -11.17 12.85 4.68
N LEU A 261 -10.81 14.09 5.00
CA LEU A 261 -11.70 15.24 4.85
C LEU A 261 -12.11 15.45 3.40
N LYS A 262 -11.17 15.40 2.45
CA LYS A 262 -11.45 15.50 1.02
C LYS A 262 -12.31 14.34 0.49
N LEU A 263 -12.08 13.13 1.02
CA LEU A 263 -12.93 11.98 0.71
C LEU A 263 -14.37 12.25 1.18
N GLY A 264 -14.54 12.74 2.41
CA GLY A 264 -15.85 13.09 2.95
C GLY A 264 -16.55 14.17 2.12
N GLU A 265 -15.85 15.25 1.77
CA GLU A 265 -16.38 16.31 0.87
C GLU A 265 -16.89 15.73 -0.45
N SER A 266 -16.19 14.76 -1.03
CA SER A 266 -16.59 14.12 -2.28
C SER A 266 -17.86 13.27 -2.17
N LEU A 267 -18.32 12.97 -0.97
CA LEU A 267 -19.52 12.19 -0.67
C LEU A 267 -20.70 13.08 -0.24
N MET A 268 -20.46 14.36 0.01
CA MET A 268 -21.52 15.33 0.33
C MET A 268 -22.33 15.67 -0.92
N THR A 269 -23.63 15.89 -0.75
CA THR A 269 -24.54 16.29 -1.84
C THR A 269 -24.28 17.72 -2.29
N ASP A 270 -23.96 18.59 -1.33
CA ASP A 270 -23.56 19.99 -1.55
C ASP A 270 -22.43 20.35 -0.56
N PRO A 271 -21.18 20.36 -1.00
CA PRO A 271 -20.05 20.71 -0.12
C PRO A 271 -20.08 22.17 0.38
N GLU A 272 -20.87 23.05 -0.23
CA GLU A 272 -21.05 24.44 0.20
C GLU A 272 -22.21 24.60 1.22
N ASP A 273 -23.04 23.56 1.41
CA ASP A 273 -24.07 23.52 2.45
C ASP A 273 -23.45 23.22 3.80
N ASN A 274 -23.21 24.27 4.60
CA ASN A 274 -22.68 24.17 5.97
C ASN A 274 -23.62 23.42 6.95
N SER A 275 -24.81 22.99 6.52
CA SER A 275 -25.71 22.16 7.35
C SER A 275 -25.42 20.67 7.24
N GLU A 276 -24.71 20.23 6.19
CA GLU A 276 -24.28 18.84 5.99
C GLU A 276 -22.90 18.63 6.64
N GLU A 277 -22.82 17.78 7.65
CA GLU A 277 -21.52 17.44 8.28
C GLU A 277 -20.74 16.48 7.41
N ASN A 278 -19.42 16.73 7.26
CA ASN A 278 -18.53 15.84 6.56
C ASN A 278 -18.51 14.45 7.24
N PRO A 279 -18.90 13.36 6.56
CA PRO A 279 -19.07 12.03 7.17
C PRO A 279 -17.76 11.42 7.68
N TYR A 280 -16.62 11.96 7.28
CA TYR A 280 -15.29 11.52 7.73
C TYR A 280 -14.65 12.46 8.74
N ALA A 281 -15.29 13.55 9.16
CA ALA A 281 -14.68 14.52 10.09
C ALA A 281 -14.22 13.87 11.40
N THR A 282 -15.06 13.01 12.00
CA THR A 282 -14.68 12.30 13.24
C THR A 282 -13.57 11.29 13.02
N VAL A 283 -13.60 10.55 11.90
CA VAL A 283 -12.53 9.59 11.53
C VAL A 283 -11.21 10.32 11.34
N ALA A 284 -11.22 11.42 10.58
CA ALA A 284 -10.07 12.27 10.32
C ALA A 284 -9.44 12.79 11.62
N LYS A 285 -10.29 13.27 12.55
CA LYS A 285 -9.85 13.70 13.88
C LYS A 285 -9.21 12.57 14.69
N VAL A 286 -9.75 11.36 14.65
CA VAL A 286 -9.16 10.19 15.34
C VAL A 286 -7.81 9.82 14.71
N VAL A 287 -7.72 9.82 13.38
CA VAL A 287 -6.50 9.53 12.66
C VAL A 287 -5.44 10.60 12.92
N ARG A 288 -5.77 11.88 12.93
CA ARG A 288 -4.83 12.96 13.27
C ARG A 288 -4.11 12.71 14.60
N HIS A 289 -4.82 12.21 15.61
CA HIS A 289 -4.32 12.14 16.99
C HIS A 289 -3.88 10.74 17.45
N HIS A 290 -3.73 9.76 16.54
CA HIS A 290 -3.39 8.38 16.94
C HIS A 290 -1.94 8.21 17.43
N HIS A 291 -1.08 9.20 17.20
CA HIS A 291 0.29 9.29 17.73
C HIS A 291 0.44 10.26 18.91
N GLU A 292 -0.67 10.75 19.45
CA GLU A 292 -0.60 11.51 20.71
C GLU A 292 -0.28 10.60 21.87
N ASN A 293 0.63 11.02 22.73
CA ASN A 293 1.00 10.29 23.94
C ASN A 293 0.23 10.85 25.14
N TRP A 294 -0.15 9.97 26.06
CA TRP A 294 -0.91 10.35 27.25
C TRP A 294 -0.23 11.45 28.08
N ASP A 295 1.10 11.48 28.14
CA ASP A 295 1.87 12.49 28.85
C ASP A 295 2.09 13.81 28.07
N GLY A 296 1.66 13.90 26.81
CA GLY A 296 1.78 15.08 25.95
C GLY A 296 3.09 15.16 25.18
N THR A 297 3.87 14.09 25.12
CA THR A 297 5.11 14.01 24.32
C THR A 297 4.89 13.52 22.88
N GLY A 298 3.63 13.24 22.50
CA GLY A 298 3.24 12.76 21.18
C GLY A 298 3.21 13.85 20.11
N TYR A 299 2.61 13.56 18.98
CA TYR A 299 2.43 14.46 17.83
C TYR A 299 1.10 14.19 17.12
N PRO A 300 0.58 15.15 16.32
CA PRO A 300 1.16 16.44 15.93
C PRO A 300 0.87 17.58 16.91
N ASP A 301 -0.23 17.53 17.67
CA ASP A 301 -0.75 18.66 18.44
C ASP A 301 -0.28 18.69 19.91
N LYS A 302 0.47 17.65 20.34
CA LYS A 302 0.99 17.49 21.72
C LYS A 302 -0.11 17.54 22.77
N LEU A 303 -1.24 16.90 22.48
CA LEU A 303 -2.36 16.77 23.39
C LEU A 303 -1.98 15.89 24.56
N LYS A 304 -2.61 16.14 25.74
CA LYS A 304 -2.29 15.42 26.98
C LYS A 304 -3.54 14.86 27.63
N GLY A 305 -3.47 13.62 28.12
CA GLY A 305 -4.51 12.99 28.92
C GLY A 305 -5.86 12.97 28.20
N GLU A 306 -6.89 13.43 28.89
CA GLU A 306 -8.27 13.41 28.35
C GLU A 306 -8.52 14.42 27.22
N THR A 307 -7.58 15.35 26.94
CA THR A 307 -7.70 16.24 25.77
C THR A 307 -7.50 15.49 24.46
N ILE A 308 -6.83 14.33 24.48
CA ILE A 308 -6.75 13.43 23.33
C ILE A 308 -8.15 12.84 23.07
N PRO A 309 -8.64 12.86 21.81
CA PRO A 309 -9.95 12.28 21.49
C PRO A 309 -10.06 10.83 21.96
N ARG A 310 -11.19 10.48 22.60
CA ARG A 310 -11.39 9.16 23.23
C ARG A 310 -11.07 8.00 22.31
N LEU A 311 -11.54 8.03 21.06
CA LEU A 311 -11.29 6.96 20.10
C LEU A 311 -9.82 6.91 19.64
N ALA A 312 -9.11 8.03 19.60
CA ALA A 312 -7.67 8.06 19.33
C ALA A 312 -6.87 7.41 20.48
N ARG A 313 -7.29 7.64 21.75
CA ARG A 313 -6.71 6.96 22.92
C ARG A 313 -6.87 5.44 22.88
N LEU A 314 -7.99 4.94 22.31
CA LEU A 314 -8.21 3.51 22.09
C LEU A 314 -7.38 2.98 20.90
N LEU A 315 -7.21 3.76 19.85
CA LEU A 315 -6.53 3.37 18.63
C LEU A 315 -5.01 3.23 18.81
N GLY A 316 -4.36 4.16 19.51
CA GLY A 316 -2.90 4.18 19.69
C GLY A 316 -2.32 2.85 20.22
N PRO A 317 -2.77 2.31 21.36
CA PRO A 317 -2.29 1.04 21.88
C PRO A 317 -2.62 -0.17 20.98
N VAL A 318 -3.72 -0.13 20.23
CA VAL A 318 -4.07 -1.15 19.26
C VAL A 318 -3.04 -1.19 18.11
N ILE A 319 -2.71 -0.03 17.55
CA ILE A 319 -1.70 0.09 16.47
C ILE A 319 -0.33 -0.36 16.99
N TYR A 320 0.07 0.12 18.17
CA TYR A 320 1.33 -0.29 18.79
C TYR A 320 1.41 -1.82 18.91
N TYR A 321 0.38 -2.46 19.47
CA TYR A 321 0.32 -3.92 19.60
C TYR A 321 0.39 -4.63 18.24
N CYS A 322 -0.31 -4.14 17.23
CA CYS A 322 -0.33 -4.74 15.89
C CYS A 322 1.00 -4.60 15.14
N ASN A 323 1.78 -3.56 15.44
CA ASN A 323 3.10 -3.33 14.84
C ASN A 323 4.20 -4.22 15.43
N GLN A 324 3.97 -4.82 16.61
CA GLN A 324 4.98 -5.69 17.22
C GLN A 324 5.02 -7.06 16.55
N ASN A 325 6.25 -7.58 16.39
CA ASN A 325 6.52 -8.85 15.71
C ASN A 325 6.11 -10.10 16.52
N ALA A 326 5.97 -9.96 17.81
CA ALA A 326 5.54 -10.99 18.75
C ALA A 326 4.43 -10.40 19.62
N ALA A 327 3.20 -10.63 19.20
CA ALA A 327 2.02 -10.32 20.01
C ALA A 327 1.87 -11.43 21.07
N ASP A 328 2.61 -11.30 22.17
CA ASP A 328 2.59 -12.26 23.26
C ASP A 328 2.22 -11.62 24.60
N VAL A 329 2.07 -12.45 25.64
CA VAL A 329 1.75 -12.01 27.00
C VAL A 329 2.82 -11.06 27.57
N GLN A 330 4.08 -11.18 27.12
CA GLN A 330 5.18 -10.32 27.60
C GLN A 330 5.01 -8.90 27.05
N LEU A 331 4.59 -8.75 25.78
CA LEU A 331 4.29 -7.45 25.19
C LEU A 331 3.16 -6.75 25.95
N ILE A 332 2.07 -7.44 26.22
CA ILE A 332 0.95 -6.89 26.99
C ILE A 332 1.43 -6.41 28.35
N LYS A 333 2.19 -7.25 29.06
CA LYS A 333 2.74 -6.87 30.37
C LYS A 333 3.64 -5.65 30.28
N TYR A 334 4.50 -5.56 29.26
CA TYR A 334 5.35 -4.39 29.02
C TYR A 334 4.49 -3.13 28.79
N MET A 335 3.43 -3.23 28.00
CA MET A 335 2.51 -2.10 27.77
C MET A 335 1.84 -1.63 29.07
N GLU A 336 1.44 -2.57 29.95
CA GLU A 336 0.82 -2.27 31.24
C GLU A 336 1.78 -1.61 32.23
N THR A 337 3.07 -2.04 32.27
CA THR A 337 4.02 -1.59 33.28
C THR A 337 4.86 -0.39 32.86
N GLU A 338 5.21 -0.29 31.57
CA GLU A 338 6.16 0.71 31.08
C GLU A 338 5.53 1.78 30.21
N LEU A 339 4.41 1.48 29.50
CA LEU A 339 3.81 2.42 28.56
C LEU A 339 2.53 3.09 29.08
N ALA A 340 1.90 2.52 30.10
CA ALA A 340 0.73 3.14 30.74
C ALA A 340 1.11 4.47 31.41
N GLU A 341 0.21 5.47 31.34
CA GLU A 341 0.38 6.83 31.90
C GLU A 341 1.46 7.68 31.17
N HIS A 342 2.33 7.07 30.38
CA HIS A 342 3.29 7.77 29.54
C HIS A 342 2.79 7.86 28.09
N MET A 343 2.83 6.75 27.39
CA MET A 343 2.45 6.69 26.00
C MET A 343 0.94 6.51 25.82
N PHE A 344 0.32 5.65 26.65
CA PHE A 344 -1.08 5.28 26.48
C PHE A 344 -1.92 5.53 27.71
N ASP A 345 -3.23 5.76 27.46
CA ASP A 345 -4.27 5.79 28.47
C ASP A 345 -4.34 4.41 29.17
N PRO A 346 -4.20 4.35 30.51
CA PRO A 346 -4.29 3.08 31.25
C PRO A 346 -5.59 2.32 31.03
N ASP A 347 -6.73 3.04 30.85
CA ASP A 347 -8.03 2.42 30.57
C ASP A 347 -8.08 1.80 29.18
N ALA A 348 -7.43 2.44 28.21
CA ALA A 348 -7.31 1.89 26.87
C ALA A 348 -6.46 0.60 26.85
N ILE A 349 -5.35 0.56 27.62
CA ILE A 349 -4.55 -0.68 27.76
C ILE A 349 -5.38 -1.77 28.45
N ARG A 350 -6.10 -1.48 29.54
CA ARG A 350 -6.97 -2.47 30.19
C ARG A 350 -8.03 -3.03 29.26
N THR A 351 -8.54 -2.21 28.36
CA THR A 351 -9.48 -2.63 27.34
C THR A 351 -8.82 -3.54 26.31
N LEU A 352 -7.63 -3.18 25.83
CA LEU A 352 -6.84 -3.98 24.90
C LEU A 352 -6.55 -5.39 25.45
N VAL A 353 -6.14 -5.48 26.71
CA VAL A 353 -5.86 -6.77 27.40
C VAL A 353 -7.07 -7.71 27.34
N LYS A 354 -8.28 -7.18 27.48
CA LYS A 354 -9.53 -7.97 27.37
C LYS A 354 -9.87 -8.32 25.93
N ALA A 355 -9.61 -7.42 25.00
CA ALA A 355 -9.96 -7.59 23.58
C ALA A 355 -9.04 -8.59 22.85
N VAL A 356 -7.74 -8.61 23.16
CA VAL A 356 -6.75 -9.46 22.45
C VAL A 356 -7.14 -10.95 22.44
N PRO A 357 -7.52 -11.60 23.55
CA PRO A 357 -7.91 -13.03 23.55
C PRO A 357 -9.17 -13.32 22.74
N MET A 358 -10.03 -12.31 22.52
CA MET A 358 -11.29 -12.44 21.77
C MET A 358 -11.10 -12.28 20.27
N THR A 359 -9.95 -11.73 19.85
CA THR A 359 -9.71 -11.33 18.46
C THR A 359 -9.07 -12.46 17.66
N GLN A 360 -9.71 -12.85 16.54
CA GLN A 360 -9.06 -13.67 15.53
C GLN A 360 -8.24 -12.77 14.60
N MET A 361 -6.93 -12.71 14.86
CA MET A 361 -6.03 -11.90 14.04
C MET A 361 -5.96 -12.43 12.60
N PRO A 362 -6.16 -11.57 11.58
CA PRO A 362 -5.98 -11.98 10.21
C PRO A 362 -4.53 -12.42 9.98
N ARG A 363 -4.34 -13.49 9.20
CA ARG A 363 -3.02 -13.92 8.76
C ARG A 363 -2.55 -12.97 7.67
N GLY A 364 -1.50 -12.21 7.96
CA GLY A 364 -0.91 -11.23 7.06
C GLY A 364 0.47 -11.65 6.54
N GLU A 365 1.00 -10.88 5.61
CA GLU A 365 2.38 -11.01 5.11
C GLU A 365 3.17 -9.78 5.56
N ARG A 366 4.40 -9.95 6.00
CA ARG A 366 5.29 -8.83 6.31
C ARG A 366 6.62 -8.94 5.57
N GLU A 367 7.16 -7.78 5.21
CA GLU A 367 8.47 -7.66 4.61
C GLU A 367 9.56 -7.74 5.69
N VAL A 368 10.56 -8.57 5.46
CA VAL A 368 11.76 -8.70 6.29
C VAL A 368 13.00 -8.72 5.41
N LEU A 369 14.14 -8.30 5.94
CA LEU A 369 15.41 -8.51 5.24
C LEU A 369 15.81 -9.98 5.28
N LEU A 370 16.53 -10.43 4.26
CA LEU A 370 17.09 -11.77 4.18
C LEU A 370 17.91 -12.12 5.44
N ILE A 371 18.63 -11.12 5.97
CA ILE A 371 19.44 -11.27 7.19
C ILE A 371 18.60 -11.34 8.48
N GLU A 372 17.36 -10.92 8.45
CA GLU A 372 16.40 -10.94 9.58
C GLU A 372 15.60 -12.25 9.66
N LEU A 373 15.79 -13.16 8.70
CA LEU A 373 15.11 -14.46 8.71
C LEU A 373 15.49 -15.25 9.96
N LYS A 374 14.50 -15.78 10.65
CA LYS A 374 14.65 -16.57 11.88
C LYS A 374 13.99 -17.93 11.75
N VAL A 375 14.50 -18.89 12.54
CA VAL A 375 13.87 -20.21 12.66
C VAL A 375 12.42 -20.05 13.13
N GLY A 376 11.56 -20.83 12.50
CA GLY A 376 10.12 -20.82 12.79
C GLY A 376 9.32 -19.86 11.91
N MET A 377 9.92 -18.87 11.26
CA MET A 377 9.22 -18.04 10.27
C MET A 377 8.74 -18.91 9.11
N GLU A 378 7.56 -18.59 8.56
CA GLU A 378 7.00 -19.26 7.40
C GLU A 378 7.00 -18.30 6.21
N LEU A 379 7.56 -18.73 5.08
CA LEU A 379 7.64 -17.90 3.88
C LEU A 379 6.26 -17.67 3.27
N ALA A 380 5.91 -16.41 3.07
CA ALA A 380 4.70 -16.02 2.35
C ALA A 380 4.90 -16.06 0.83
N ARG A 381 6.13 -15.93 0.37
CA ARG A 381 6.53 -16.07 -1.05
C ARG A 381 7.78 -16.91 -1.20
N PRO A 382 7.98 -17.57 -2.36
CA PRO A 382 9.20 -18.32 -2.62
C PRO A 382 10.42 -17.39 -2.70
N ILE A 383 11.58 -17.90 -2.30
CA ILE A 383 12.86 -17.19 -2.46
C ILE A 383 13.56 -17.70 -3.73
N PHE A 384 13.99 -16.77 -4.58
CA PHE A 384 14.77 -17.03 -5.79
C PHE A 384 16.13 -16.33 -5.71
N ASN A 385 17.13 -16.88 -6.40
CA ASN A 385 18.36 -16.16 -6.67
C ASN A 385 18.21 -15.28 -7.92
N THR A 386 19.21 -14.43 -8.22
CA THR A 386 19.22 -13.57 -9.41
C THR A 386 19.17 -14.32 -10.74
N ASN A 387 19.52 -15.61 -10.77
CA ASN A 387 19.44 -16.47 -11.95
C ASN A 387 18.06 -17.12 -12.13
N GLY A 388 17.06 -16.74 -11.32
CA GLY A 388 15.71 -17.28 -11.38
C GLY A 388 15.56 -18.68 -10.77
N MET A 389 16.61 -19.25 -10.16
CA MET A 389 16.53 -20.55 -9.50
C MET A 389 15.80 -20.41 -8.15
N LYS A 390 14.73 -21.18 -7.99
CA LYS A 390 13.98 -21.22 -6.74
C LYS A 390 14.79 -21.95 -5.65
N LEU A 391 14.99 -21.26 -4.54
CA LEU A 391 15.76 -21.76 -3.39
C LEU A 391 14.87 -22.35 -2.30
N LEU A 392 13.76 -21.69 -1.99
CA LEU A 392 12.78 -22.12 -1.01
C LEU A 392 11.36 -21.82 -1.51
N ASP A 393 10.41 -22.69 -1.17
CA ASP A 393 9.00 -22.56 -1.56
C ASP A 393 8.20 -21.68 -0.61
N LYS A 394 7.09 -21.11 -1.12
CA LYS A 394 6.01 -20.53 -0.32
C LYS A 394 5.49 -21.55 0.70
N GLY A 395 5.13 -21.09 1.89
CA GLY A 395 4.63 -21.95 2.99
C GLY A 395 5.75 -22.73 3.70
N LYS A 396 7.02 -22.53 3.31
CA LYS A 396 8.13 -23.21 3.96
C LYS A 396 8.40 -22.60 5.33
N LYS A 397 8.23 -23.40 6.37
CA LYS A 397 8.66 -23.05 7.72
C LYS A 397 10.18 -23.16 7.81
N LEU A 398 10.85 -22.07 8.20
CA LEU A 398 12.29 -21.96 8.18
C LEU A 398 12.93 -22.73 9.35
N MET A 399 14.02 -23.42 9.04
CA MET A 399 14.95 -24.06 9.98
C MET A 399 16.34 -23.45 9.78
N ASP A 400 17.24 -23.63 10.75
CA ASP A 400 18.63 -23.18 10.64
C ASP A 400 19.32 -23.62 9.34
N SER A 401 19.09 -24.85 8.90
CA SER A 401 19.65 -25.40 7.65
C SER A 401 19.18 -24.61 6.41
N HIS A 402 17.92 -24.15 6.38
CA HIS A 402 17.37 -23.35 5.29
C HIS A 402 18.01 -21.96 5.27
N ILE A 403 18.09 -21.30 6.42
CA ILE A 403 18.66 -19.97 6.58
C ILE A 403 20.14 -19.97 6.19
N ASN A 404 20.92 -20.91 6.73
CA ASN A 404 22.34 -21.06 6.41
C ASN A 404 22.58 -21.34 4.92
N LYS A 405 21.74 -22.17 4.29
CA LYS A 405 21.80 -22.45 2.85
C LYS A 405 21.55 -21.19 2.02
N VAL A 406 20.52 -20.41 2.37
CA VAL A 406 20.17 -19.17 1.67
C VAL A 406 21.30 -18.15 1.82
N HIS A 407 21.85 -17.96 3.03
CA HIS A 407 23.00 -17.07 3.24
C HIS A 407 24.27 -17.52 2.50
N SER A 408 24.54 -18.84 2.45
CA SER A 408 25.64 -19.38 1.65
C SER A 408 25.49 -19.09 0.17
N ILE A 409 24.30 -19.29 -0.38
CA ILE A 409 24.03 -19.00 -1.80
C ILE A 409 24.11 -17.50 -2.05
N ASN A 410 23.61 -16.65 -1.17
CA ASN A 410 23.65 -15.19 -1.32
C ASN A 410 25.08 -14.63 -1.42
N ARG A 411 26.09 -15.32 -0.81
CA ARG A 411 27.50 -14.93 -0.95
C ARG A 411 28.07 -15.22 -2.34
N MET A 412 27.51 -16.19 -3.06
CA MET A 412 27.99 -16.63 -4.37
C MET A 412 27.14 -16.05 -5.50
N THR A 413 25.85 -16.01 -5.30
CA THR A 413 24.85 -15.49 -6.24
C THR A 413 23.86 -14.63 -5.45
N PRO A 414 23.81 -13.32 -5.69
CA PRO A 414 22.95 -12.43 -4.92
C PRO A 414 21.48 -12.89 -4.92
N ILE A 415 20.82 -12.72 -3.79
CA ILE A 415 19.39 -12.98 -3.58
C ILE A 415 18.73 -11.65 -3.28
N ASN A 416 17.46 -11.47 -3.66
CA ASN A 416 16.71 -10.29 -3.24
C ASN A 416 16.81 -10.13 -1.72
N PRO A 417 17.29 -8.98 -1.23
CA PRO A 417 17.44 -8.76 0.21
C PRO A 417 16.11 -8.71 0.96
N LEU A 418 14.98 -8.55 0.25
CA LEU A 418 13.64 -8.46 0.82
C LEU A 418 12.91 -9.79 0.66
N CYS A 419 12.37 -10.31 1.75
CA CYS A 419 11.59 -11.53 1.81
C CYS A 419 10.23 -11.24 2.44
N LEU A 420 9.19 -11.96 2.01
CA LEU A 420 7.88 -11.90 2.65
C LEU A 420 7.67 -13.16 3.49
N VAL A 421 7.31 -12.95 4.75
CA VAL A 421 6.97 -14.00 5.71
C VAL A 421 5.57 -13.78 6.25
N TYR A 422 4.92 -14.86 6.64
CA TYR A 422 3.63 -14.75 7.35
C TYR A 422 3.84 -14.24 8.79
N CYS A 423 2.91 -13.41 9.28
CA CYS A 423 2.79 -12.99 10.69
C CYS A 423 1.64 -13.71 11.39
#